data_4e68c6aeaabf3b54281f9b13d7f87e6a
#
_entry.id   4e68c6aeaabf3b54281f9b13d7f87e6a
#
_cell.length_a   1.000
_cell.length_b   1.000
_cell.length_c   1.000
_cell.angle_alpha   90.00
_cell.angle_beta   90.00
_cell.angle_gamma   90.00
#
_symmetry.space_group_name_H-M   'P 1'
#
loop_
_entity.id
_entity.type
_entity.pdbx_description
1 polymer ?
#
loop_
_entity_poly.entity_id
_entity_poly.type
_entity_poly.pdbx_seq_one_letter_code
_entity_poly.pdbx_strand_id
1 'polypeptide(L)' 'MKVGDLVLRLAQSNKGRHKLTPPWEGPYIIARVLKPGTYKLANEKGEVFTNAWNIEQLRRFYP' A
#
# COMPACT_ATOMS: atom_id res chain seq x y z
N MET A 1 7.63 4.75 -8.14
CA MET A 1 6.17 4.62 -8.11
C MET A 1 5.53 5.96 -8.41
N LYS A 2 4.40 5.95 -9.04
CA LYS A 2 3.70 7.17 -9.43
C LYS A 2 2.21 6.99 -9.24
N VAL A 3 1.47 8.09 -9.30
CA VAL A 3 0.02 8.06 -9.18
C VAL A 3 -0.56 7.10 -10.23
N GLY A 4 -1.46 6.24 -9.77
CA GLY A 4 -2.07 5.23 -10.62
C GLY A 4 -1.41 3.87 -10.58
N ASP A 5 -0.22 3.76 -10.01
CA ASP A 5 0.45 2.48 -9.88
C ASP A 5 -0.26 1.60 -8.86
N LEU A 6 -0.31 0.31 -9.16
CA LEU A 6 -0.84 -0.67 -8.22
C LEU A 6 0.29 -1.15 -7.31
N VAL A 7 0.00 -1.21 -6.03
CA VAL A 7 0.99 -1.62 -5.03
C VAL A 7 0.35 -2.50 -3.97
N LEU A 8 1.19 -3.30 -3.33
CA LEU A 8 0.82 -4.00 -2.11
C LEU A 8 1.40 -3.21 -0.94
N ARG A 9 0.70 -3.21 0.18
CA ARG A 9 1.20 -2.54 1.37
C ARG A 9 1.48 -3.56 2.46
N LEU A 10 2.47 -3.24 3.29
CA LEU A 10 2.81 -4.10 4.42
C LEU A 10 1.71 -4.01 5.47
N ALA A 11 1.24 -5.17 5.93
CA ALA A 11 0.23 -5.20 6.98
C ALA A 11 0.79 -4.59 8.25
N GLN A 12 0.03 -3.67 8.86
CA GLN A 12 0.50 -2.95 10.04
C GLN A 12 0.38 -3.76 11.32
N SER A 13 -0.44 -4.79 11.32
CA SER A 13 -0.66 -5.60 12.51
C SER A 13 -0.56 -7.07 12.16
N ASN A 14 0.20 -7.80 12.96
CA ASN A 14 0.32 -9.24 12.82
C ASN A 14 -0.50 -9.97 13.89
N LYS A 15 -1.26 -9.24 14.67
CA LYS A 15 -2.03 -9.84 15.74
C LYS A 15 -3.05 -10.82 15.17
N GLY A 16 -2.98 -12.06 15.62
CA GLY A 16 -3.87 -13.10 15.14
C GLY A 16 -3.54 -13.63 13.76
N ARG A 17 -2.48 -13.13 13.14
CA ARG A 17 -2.09 -13.52 11.79
C ARG A 17 -1.31 -14.82 11.81
N HIS A 18 -1.65 -15.70 10.90
CA HIS A 18 -0.93 -16.96 10.73
C HIS A 18 0.43 -16.69 10.09
N LYS A 19 1.42 -17.53 10.45
CA LYS A 19 2.76 -17.42 9.87
C LYS A 19 2.74 -17.58 8.36
N LEU A 20 1.81 -18.37 7.86
CA LEU A 20 1.72 -18.65 6.43
C LEU A 20 0.97 -17.56 5.68
N THR A 21 0.38 -16.61 6.38
CA THR A 21 -0.31 -15.50 5.75
C THR A 21 0.71 -14.48 5.28
N PRO A 22 0.68 -14.11 3.98
CA PRO A 22 1.60 -13.10 3.49
C PRO A 22 1.41 -11.77 4.25
N PRO A 23 2.51 -11.06 4.54
CA PRO A 23 2.41 -9.79 5.25
C PRO A 23 1.92 -8.64 4.37
N TRP A 24 1.70 -8.88 3.09
CA TRP A 24 1.34 -7.84 2.14
C TRP A 24 -0.14 -7.86 1.84
N GLU A 25 -0.73 -6.68 1.79
CA GLU A 25 -2.15 -6.50 1.51
C GLU A 25 -2.34 -5.69 0.25
N GLY A 26 -3.46 -5.87 -0.40
CA GLY A 26 -3.80 -5.10 -1.58
C GLY A 26 -4.37 -5.97 -2.68
N PRO A 27 -4.36 -5.46 -3.91
CA PRO A 27 -3.61 -4.25 -4.31
C PRO A 27 -4.34 -2.96 -3.95
N TYR A 28 -3.54 -1.91 -3.79
CA TYR A 28 -4.01 -0.54 -3.60
C TYR A 28 -3.45 0.31 -4.72
N ILE A 29 -3.98 1.53 -4.86
CA ILE A 29 -3.58 2.44 -5.93
C ILE A 29 -2.85 3.62 -5.30
N ILE A 30 -1.73 4.03 -5.90
CA ILE A 30 -1.04 5.25 -5.48
C ILE A 30 -1.94 6.44 -5.85
N ALA A 31 -2.48 7.11 -4.84
CA ALA A 31 -3.37 8.24 -5.05
C ALA A 31 -2.62 9.56 -5.13
N ARG A 32 -1.52 9.67 -4.39
CA ARG A 32 -0.75 10.90 -4.34
C ARG A 32 0.69 10.61 -3.92
N VAL A 33 1.62 11.36 -4.49
CA VAL A 33 3.02 11.35 -4.08
C VAL A 33 3.24 12.61 -3.26
N LEU A 34 3.51 12.46 -1.95
CA LEU A 34 3.69 13.61 -1.07
C LEU A 34 5.10 14.17 -1.18
N LYS A 35 6.07 13.26 -1.27
CA LYS A 35 7.48 13.59 -1.47
C LYS A 35 8.15 12.29 -1.89
N PRO A 36 9.37 12.33 -2.42
CA PRO A 36 10.03 11.10 -2.84
C PRO A 36 10.03 10.07 -1.70
N GLY A 37 9.51 8.89 -2.00
CA GLY A 37 9.44 7.80 -1.04
C GLY A 37 8.26 7.81 -0.10
N THR A 38 7.35 8.80 -0.22
CA THR A 38 6.17 8.89 0.65
C THR A 38 4.92 9.04 -0.20
N TYR A 39 3.94 8.17 0.04
CA TYR A 39 2.78 8.05 -0.83
C TYR A 39 1.49 7.96 -0.05
N LYS A 40 0.40 8.42 -0.65
CA LYS A 40 -0.94 8.14 -0.17
C LYS A 40 -1.58 7.11 -1.07
N LEU A 41 -2.31 6.19 -0.48
CA LEU A 41 -2.95 5.09 -1.20
C LEU A 41 -4.46 5.25 -1.21
N ALA A 42 -5.09 4.62 -2.18
CA ALA A 42 -6.54 4.57 -2.28
C ALA A 42 -6.96 3.12 -2.52
N ASN A 43 -8.21 2.81 -2.14
CA ASN A 43 -8.77 1.50 -2.42
C ASN A 43 -9.42 1.49 -3.80
N GLU A 44 -10.00 0.36 -4.18
CA GLU A 44 -10.63 0.22 -5.49
C GLU A 44 -11.85 1.10 -5.67
N LYS A 45 -12.42 1.58 -4.57
CA LYS A 45 -13.57 2.47 -4.61
C LYS A 45 -13.17 3.93 -4.77
N GLY A 46 -11.87 4.20 -4.78
CA GLY A 46 -11.38 5.56 -4.91
C GLY A 46 -11.22 6.30 -3.60
N GLU A 47 -11.46 5.63 -2.48
CA GLU A 47 -11.31 6.25 -1.17
C GLU A 47 -9.83 6.34 -0.81
N VAL A 48 -9.36 7.54 -0.53
CA VAL A 48 -7.95 7.78 -0.19
C VAL A 48 -7.78 7.63 1.32
N PHE A 49 -6.81 6.80 1.70
CA PHE A 49 -6.52 6.61 3.12
C PHE A 49 -5.80 7.82 3.68
N THR A 50 -6.07 8.13 4.95
CA THR A 50 -5.46 9.28 5.60
C THR A 50 -3.97 9.09 5.89
N ASN A 51 -3.54 7.84 6.04
CA ASN A 51 -2.15 7.54 6.38
C ASN A 51 -1.23 7.76 5.18
N ALA A 52 -0.01 8.20 5.47
CA ALA A 52 1.05 8.21 4.46
C ALA A 52 1.88 6.94 4.61
N TRP A 53 2.42 6.46 3.50
CA TRP A 53 3.17 5.21 3.46
C TRP A 53 4.55 5.45 2.87
N ASN A 54 5.57 4.90 3.52
CA ASN A 54 6.93 4.93 3.00
C ASN A 54 7.10 3.86 1.95
N ILE A 55 8.01 4.11 1.01
CA ILE A 55 8.28 3.15 -0.05
C ILE A 55 8.70 1.78 0.49
N GLU A 56 9.33 1.76 1.66
CA GLU A 56 9.72 0.50 2.30
C GLU A 56 8.53 -0.34 2.72
N GLN A 57 7.38 0.29 2.89
CA GLN A 57 6.14 -0.39 3.28
C GLN A 57 5.30 -0.77 2.08
N LEU A 58 5.80 -0.54 0.88
CA LEU A 58 5.07 -0.79 -0.35
C LEU A 58 5.85 -1.72 -1.25
N ARG A 59 5.12 -2.47 -2.07
CA ARG A 59 5.72 -3.34 -3.07
C ARG A 59 4.88 -3.21 -4.33
N ARG A 60 5.56 -3.08 -5.46
CA ARG A 60 4.86 -2.95 -6.73
C ARG A 60 4.08 -4.24 -7.02
N PHE A 61 2.84 -4.06 -7.48
CA PHE A 61 1.97 -5.18 -7.82
C PHE A 61 1.90 -5.30 -9.33
N TYR A 62 2.13 -6.51 -9.84
CA TYR A 62 2.03 -6.82 -11.26
C TYR A 62 0.90 -7.83 -11.43
N PRO A 63 -0.20 -7.41 -12.08
CA PRO A 63 -1.33 -8.30 -12.31
C PRO A 63 -0.97 -9.45 -13.22
#